data_86ae3fd713989e82901f5589f6da3552
#
_entry.id   86ae3fd713989e82901f5589f6da3552
#
_cell.length_a   1.000
_cell.length_b   1.000
_cell.length_c   1.000
_cell.angle_alpha   90.00
_cell.angle_beta   90.00
_cell.angle_gamma   90.00
#
_symmetry.space_group_name_H-M   'P 1'
#
loop_
_entity.id
_entity.type
_entity.pdbx_description
1 polymer ?
#
loop_
_entity_poly.entity_id
_entity_poly.type
_entity_poly.pdbx_seq_one_letter_code
_entity_poly.pdbx_strand_id
1 'polypeptide(L)'
;MGIWGVLGSEGLSVAFLPAGRITGESHAAIVRRYYASWVGGCPAVFHDGERALHGPAPKAAYRSVGVPCATLPPYSPDLNPIENVWALVDGRLAATAPKGFEREKAFRRRVRNAISWINRRRAEALRKAVASMPRRLELVAEGKGAMTPY
;
A
#
# COMPACT_ATOMS: atom_id res chain seq x y z
N MET A 1 11.39 -11.27 4.18
CA MET A 1 10.42 -10.44 4.92
C MET A 1 9.69 -9.58 3.91
N GLY A 2 8.37 -9.57 3.92
CA GLY A 2 7.55 -8.67 3.09
C GLY A 2 7.10 -7.45 3.89
N ILE A 3 6.70 -6.41 3.17
CA ILE A 3 6.10 -5.21 3.75
C ILE A 3 4.75 -5.02 3.05
N TRP A 4 3.70 -4.89 3.83
CA TRP A 4 2.37 -4.52 3.36
C TRP A 4 2.13 -3.05 3.64
N GLY A 5 1.61 -2.29 2.69
CA GLY A 5 1.32 -0.87 2.85
C GLY A 5 -0.11 -0.49 2.49
N VAL A 6 -0.62 0.52 3.15
CA VAL A 6 -1.87 1.22 2.80
C VAL A 6 -1.57 2.70 2.72
N LEU A 7 -1.90 3.30 1.60
CA LEU A 7 -1.78 4.74 1.36
C LEU A 7 -3.16 5.39 1.47
N GLY A 8 -3.26 6.39 2.32
CA GLY A 8 -4.44 7.23 2.48
C GLY A 8 -4.10 8.72 2.53
N SER A 9 -5.10 9.59 2.67
CA SER A 9 -4.92 11.05 2.83
C SER A 9 -4.05 11.41 4.03
N GLU A 10 -4.10 10.58 5.08
CA GLU A 10 -3.32 10.77 6.32
C GLU A 10 -1.88 10.25 6.21
N GLY A 11 -1.55 9.55 5.14
CA GLY A 11 -0.20 9.06 4.90
C GLY A 11 -0.11 7.59 4.54
N LEU A 12 1.12 7.05 4.64
CA LEU A 12 1.44 5.65 4.41
C LEU A 12 1.52 4.90 5.74
N SER A 13 0.75 3.82 5.86
CA SER A 13 0.82 2.87 6.97
C SER A 13 1.38 1.54 6.49
N VAL A 14 2.19 0.87 7.32
CA VAL A 14 2.81 -0.41 6.93
C VAL A 14 2.72 -1.47 8.02
N ALA A 15 2.56 -2.72 7.58
CA ALA A 15 2.74 -3.91 8.40
C ALA A 15 3.88 -4.78 7.84
N PHE A 16 4.58 -5.47 8.73
CA PHE A 16 5.61 -6.43 8.33
C PHE A 16 5.01 -7.82 8.26
N LEU A 17 5.25 -8.48 7.14
CA LEU A 17 4.82 -9.84 6.90
C LEU A 17 5.84 -10.83 7.47
N PRO A 18 5.40 -12.00 7.95
CA PRO A 18 6.30 -13.11 8.24
C PRO A 18 7.13 -13.47 7.00
N ALA A 19 8.25 -14.15 7.20
CA ALA A 19 8.99 -14.74 6.10
C ALA A 19 8.11 -15.79 5.41
N GLY A 20 8.08 -15.77 4.07
CA GLY A 20 7.33 -16.72 3.27
C GLY A 20 6.33 -16.04 2.31
N ARG A 21 5.52 -16.86 1.67
CA ARG A 21 4.50 -16.40 0.71
C ARG A 21 3.30 -15.80 1.45
N ILE A 22 2.78 -14.70 0.94
CA ILE A 22 1.49 -14.15 1.39
C ILE A 22 0.39 -15.15 1.02
N THR A 23 -0.42 -15.50 2.02
CA THR A 23 -1.63 -16.32 1.84
C THR A 23 -2.87 -15.48 2.14
N GLY A 24 -4.03 -15.95 1.68
CA GLY A 24 -5.29 -15.30 2.01
C GLY A 24 -5.52 -15.15 3.52
N GLU A 25 -5.10 -16.14 4.30
CA GLU A 25 -5.23 -16.10 5.78
C GLU A 25 -4.30 -15.06 6.40
N SER A 26 -3.03 -15.00 5.97
CA SER A 26 -2.09 -14.00 6.48
C SER A 26 -2.54 -12.57 6.12
N HIS A 27 -3.10 -12.38 4.93
CA HIS A 27 -3.69 -11.11 4.52
C HIS A 27 -4.93 -10.77 5.35
N ALA A 28 -5.85 -11.72 5.52
CA ALA A 28 -7.05 -11.53 6.35
C ALA A 28 -6.70 -11.12 7.80
N ALA A 29 -5.63 -11.70 8.36
CA ALA A 29 -5.14 -11.31 9.68
C ALA A 29 -4.66 -9.84 9.73
N ILE A 30 -3.98 -9.36 8.68
CA ILE A 30 -3.57 -7.96 8.55
C ILE A 30 -4.80 -7.06 8.47
N VAL A 31 -5.78 -7.41 7.64
CA VAL A 31 -7.01 -6.63 7.49
C VAL A 31 -7.72 -6.48 8.84
N ARG A 32 -7.98 -7.59 9.55
CA ARG A 32 -8.65 -7.53 10.86
C ARG A 32 -7.87 -6.74 11.90
N ARG A 33 -6.54 -6.80 11.87
CA ARG A 33 -5.69 -6.17 12.88
C ARG A 33 -5.49 -4.68 12.67
N TYR A 34 -5.39 -4.24 11.42
CA TYR A 34 -4.88 -2.90 11.12
C TYR A 34 -5.85 -2.03 10.31
N TYR A 35 -6.70 -2.61 9.44
CA TYR A 35 -7.48 -1.81 8.50
C TYR A 35 -8.46 -0.86 9.17
N ALA A 36 -9.13 -1.28 10.25
CA ALA A 36 -10.07 -0.39 10.95
C ALA A 36 -9.41 0.92 11.40
N SER A 37 -8.13 0.86 11.81
CA SER A 37 -7.37 2.05 12.21
C SER A 37 -6.71 2.79 11.05
N TRP A 38 -6.44 2.11 9.93
CA TRP A 38 -5.74 2.72 8.79
C TRP A 38 -6.67 3.36 7.77
N VAL A 39 -7.89 2.85 7.64
CA VAL A 39 -8.84 3.25 6.59
C VAL A 39 -10.19 3.70 7.16
N GLY A 40 -10.28 3.93 8.47
CA GLY A 40 -11.51 4.39 9.11
C GLY A 40 -12.03 5.68 8.45
N GLY A 41 -13.30 5.65 8.02
CA GLY A 41 -13.91 6.76 7.30
C GLY A 41 -13.61 6.85 5.80
N CYS A 42 -12.77 5.97 5.24
CA CYS A 42 -12.58 5.88 3.80
C CYS A 42 -13.83 5.33 3.09
N PRO A 43 -14.24 5.89 1.95
CA PRO A 43 -15.38 5.38 1.18
C PRO A 43 -15.07 4.02 0.52
N ALA A 44 -13.83 3.76 0.15
CA ALA A 44 -13.38 2.49 -0.41
C ALA A 44 -11.86 2.35 -0.34
N VAL A 45 -11.39 1.10 -0.41
CA VAL A 45 -9.97 0.74 -0.58
C VAL A 45 -9.78 0.10 -1.95
N PHE A 46 -8.78 0.56 -2.68
CA PHE A 46 -8.32 -0.06 -3.91
C PHE A 46 -7.09 -0.92 -3.61
N HIS A 47 -7.03 -2.11 -4.16
CA HIS A 47 -5.86 -2.98 -4.04
C HIS A 47 -5.54 -3.65 -5.37
N ASP A 48 -4.32 -4.12 -5.51
CA ASP A 48 -3.87 -4.80 -6.71
C ASP A 48 -4.57 -6.15 -6.93
N GLY A 49 -4.31 -6.76 -8.08
CA GLY A 49 -4.92 -8.01 -8.50
C GLY A 49 -4.27 -9.27 -7.89
N GLU A 50 -3.52 -9.18 -6.80
CA GLU A 50 -2.86 -10.36 -6.21
C GLU A 50 -3.88 -11.40 -5.74
N ARG A 51 -3.69 -12.66 -6.15
CA ARG A 51 -4.63 -13.77 -5.85
C ARG A 51 -4.90 -13.95 -4.36
N ALA A 52 -3.90 -13.72 -3.52
CA ALA A 52 -4.04 -13.85 -2.06
C ALA A 52 -5.10 -12.90 -1.48
N LEU A 53 -5.47 -11.82 -2.19
CA LEU A 53 -6.42 -10.80 -1.75
C LEU A 53 -7.88 -11.14 -2.08
N HIS A 54 -8.10 -12.09 -2.99
CA HIS A 54 -9.43 -12.38 -3.57
C HIS A 54 -10.12 -13.62 -3.00
N GLY A 55 -9.46 -14.38 -2.13
CA GLY A 55 -10.02 -15.58 -1.51
C GLY A 55 -11.16 -15.29 -0.52
N PRO A 56 -11.83 -16.34 -0.02
CA PRO A 56 -12.93 -16.19 0.94
C PRO A 56 -12.50 -15.55 2.25
N ALA A 57 -11.31 -15.86 2.77
CA ALA A 57 -10.81 -15.29 4.02
C ALA A 57 -10.56 -13.78 3.98
N PRO A 58 -9.87 -13.21 2.97
CA PRO A 58 -9.78 -11.76 2.79
C PRO A 58 -11.15 -11.10 2.62
N LYS A 59 -12.02 -11.63 1.78
CA LYS A 59 -13.37 -11.07 1.58
C LYS A 59 -14.20 -11.02 2.87
N ALA A 60 -14.10 -12.04 3.71
CA ALA A 60 -14.74 -12.06 5.02
C ALA A 60 -14.11 -11.00 5.96
N ALA A 61 -12.78 -10.86 5.93
CA ALA A 61 -12.09 -9.86 6.72
C ALA A 61 -12.47 -8.42 6.32
N TYR A 62 -12.51 -8.10 5.03
CA TYR A 62 -12.96 -6.78 4.56
C TYR A 62 -14.40 -6.48 5.01
N ARG A 63 -15.31 -7.44 4.86
CA ARG A 63 -16.69 -7.29 5.36
C ARG A 63 -16.74 -7.04 6.86
N SER A 64 -15.91 -7.72 7.65
CA SER A 64 -15.92 -7.57 9.11
C SER A 64 -15.42 -6.20 9.59
N VAL A 65 -14.61 -5.51 8.79
CA VAL A 65 -14.15 -4.14 9.09
C VAL A 65 -15.01 -3.06 8.42
N GLY A 66 -16.05 -3.46 7.67
CA GLY A 66 -17.01 -2.53 7.06
C GLY A 66 -16.44 -1.64 5.95
N VAL A 67 -15.33 -2.06 5.30
CA VAL A 67 -14.67 -1.27 4.27
C VAL A 67 -14.93 -1.86 2.89
N PRO A 68 -15.59 -1.14 1.99
CA PRO A 68 -15.72 -1.54 0.60
C PRO A 68 -14.35 -1.64 -0.06
N CYS A 69 -14.11 -2.75 -0.79
CA CYS A 69 -12.86 -2.97 -1.50
C CYS A 69 -13.11 -3.15 -2.99
N ALA A 70 -12.32 -2.48 -3.80
CA ALA A 70 -12.28 -2.66 -5.24
C ALA A 70 -10.88 -3.14 -5.65
N THR A 71 -10.83 -3.92 -6.73
CA THR A 71 -9.58 -4.44 -7.28
C THR A 71 -9.20 -3.65 -8.50
N LEU A 72 -7.95 -3.23 -8.57
CA LEU A 72 -7.36 -2.66 -9.77
C LEU A 72 -7.17 -3.76 -10.82
N PRO A 73 -7.20 -3.44 -12.12
CA PRO A 73 -6.89 -4.39 -13.17
C PRO A 73 -5.51 -5.03 -12.97
N PRO A 74 -5.30 -6.27 -13.40
CA PRO A 74 -3.99 -6.89 -13.34
C PRO A 74 -2.98 -6.11 -14.22
N TYR A 75 -1.72 -6.13 -13.83
CA TYR A 75 -0.62 -5.46 -14.55
C TYR A 75 -0.80 -3.95 -14.77
N SER A 76 -1.47 -3.27 -13.84
CA SER A 76 -1.74 -1.83 -13.93
C SER A 76 -1.13 -1.05 -12.74
N PRO A 77 0.20 -1.06 -12.57
CA PRO A 77 0.85 -0.33 -11.48
C PRO A 77 0.68 1.19 -11.61
N ASP A 78 0.51 1.69 -12.83
CA ASP A 78 0.19 3.08 -13.14
C ASP A 78 -1.15 3.54 -12.54
N LEU A 79 -2.06 2.62 -12.26
CA LEU A 79 -3.31 2.90 -11.54
C LEU A 79 -3.16 2.85 -10.02
N ASN A 80 -2.04 2.35 -9.50
CA ASN A 80 -1.85 2.22 -8.06
C ASN A 80 -0.95 3.33 -7.51
N PRO A 81 -1.50 4.39 -6.86
CA PRO A 81 -0.69 5.50 -6.38
C PRO A 81 0.39 5.12 -5.36
N ILE A 82 0.25 3.99 -4.68
CA ILE A 82 1.23 3.54 -3.70
C ILE A 82 2.59 3.21 -4.34
N GLU A 83 2.62 2.87 -5.64
CA GLU A 83 3.87 2.59 -6.36
C GLU A 83 4.77 3.83 -6.42
N ASN A 84 4.18 5.01 -6.62
CA ASN A 84 4.92 6.28 -6.56
C ASN A 84 5.48 6.54 -5.16
N VAL A 85 4.79 6.07 -4.13
CA VAL A 85 5.21 6.25 -2.73
C VAL A 85 6.29 5.24 -2.36
N TRP A 86 6.25 4.01 -2.87
CA TRP A 86 7.33 3.03 -2.69
C TRP A 86 8.66 3.56 -3.22
N ALA A 87 8.68 4.27 -4.33
CA ALA A 87 9.89 4.92 -4.84
C ALA A 87 10.49 5.92 -3.84
N LEU A 88 9.65 6.67 -3.11
CA LEU A 88 10.11 7.56 -2.03
C LEU A 88 10.66 6.78 -0.84
N VAL A 89 10.03 5.66 -0.49
CA VAL A 89 10.50 4.77 0.58
C VAL A 89 11.87 4.20 0.24
N ASP A 90 12.02 3.67 -0.96
CA ASP A 90 13.28 3.08 -1.45
C ASP A 90 14.41 4.11 -1.46
N GLY A 91 14.16 5.31 -1.98
CA GLY A 91 15.11 6.41 -1.95
C GLY A 91 15.53 6.77 -0.52
N ARG A 92 14.59 6.79 0.43
CA ARG A 92 14.90 7.07 1.84
C ARG A 92 15.67 5.94 2.51
N LEU A 93 15.32 4.70 2.22
CA LEU A 93 16.05 3.52 2.71
C LEU A 93 17.46 3.46 2.14
N ALA A 94 17.66 3.75 0.87
CA ALA A 94 18.99 3.85 0.27
C ALA A 94 19.86 4.94 0.96
N ALA A 95 19.28 6.12 1.18
CA ALA A 95 19.98 7.21 1.84
C ALA A 95 20.35 6.94 3.32
N THR A 96 19.73 5.95 3.93
CA THR A 96 19.97 5.57 5.34
C THR A 96 20.51 4.15 5.47
N ALA A 97 21.04 3.59 4.38
CA ALA A 97 21.58 2.25 4.37
C ALA A 97 22.82 2.14 5.29
N PRO A 98 22.93 1.08 6.09
CA PRO A 98 24.14 0.85 6.89
C PRO A 98 25.32 0.43 5.99
N LYS A 99 26.54 0.67 6.45
CA LYS A 99 27.76 0.27 5.72
C LYS A 99 28.05 -1.25 5.76
N GLY A 100 27.26 -2.04 6.49
CA GLY A 100 27.47 -3.46 6.65
C GLY A 100 26.19 -4.24 6.88
N PHE A 101 26.30 -5.46 7.38
CA PHE A 101 25.16 -6.34 7.62
C PHE A 101 24.15 -5.72 8.59
N GLU A 102 22.88 -5.73 8.21
CA GLU A 102 21.78 -5.24 9.01
C GLU A 102 20.88 -6.40 9.44
N ARG A 103 20.70 -6.56 10.76
CA ARG A 103 19.75 -7.54 11.31
C ARG A 103 18.31 -7.10 11.03
N GLU A 104 17.41 -8.06 10.90
CA GLU A 104 15.99 -7.82 10.59
C GLU A 104 15.33 -6.79 11.53
N LYS A 105 15.59 -6.87 12.83
CA LYS A 105 15.04 -5.91 13.83
C LYS A 105 15.50 -4.46 13.52
N ALA A 106 16.76 -4.27 13.15
CA ALA A 106 17.30 -2.97 12.78
C ALA A 106 16.68 -2.47 11.47
N PHE A 107 16.56 -3.33 10.46
CA PHE A 107 15.88 -3.02 9.20
C PHE A 107 14.42 -2.61 9.41
N ARG A 108 13.65 -3.37 10.18
CA ARG A 108 12.26 -3.00 10.53
C ARG A 108 12.18 -1.62 11.20
N ARG A 109 13.11 -1.29 12.07
CA ARG A 109 13.18 0.05 12.70
C ARG A 109 13.49 1.11 11.67
N ARG A 110 14.44 0.87 10.76
CA ARG A 110 14.81 1.79 9.69
C ARG A 110 13.64 2.04 8.74
N VAL A 111 12.90 1.01 8.35
CA VAL A 111 11.66 1.15 7.58
C VAL A 111 10.65 2.04 8.30
N ARG A 112 10.34 1.78 9.58
CA ARG A 112 9.41 2.62 10.35
C ARG A 112 9.86 4.08 10.40
N ASN A 113 11.16 4.32 10.59
CA ASN A 113 11.72 5.67 10.59
C ASN A 113 11.59 6.34 9.21
N ALA A 114 11.82 5.60 8.13
CA ALA A 114 11.63 6.09 6.76
C ALA A 114 10.17 6.49 6.52
N ILE A 115 9.21 5.62 6.85
CA ILE A 115 7.78 5.91 6.75
C ILE A 115 7.39 7.15 7.56
N SER A 116 7.80 7.21 8.83
CA SER A 116 7.54 8.36 9.69
C SER A 116 8.13 9.65 9.14
N TRP A 117 9.32 9.61 8.55
CA TRP A 117 9.94 10.76 7.90
C TRP A 117 9.16 11.18 6.64
N ILE A 118 8.75 10.23 5.79
CA ILE A 118 7.97 10.48 4.59
C ILE A 118 6.62 11.10 4.95
N ASN A 119 5.89 10.53 5.89
CA ASN A 119 4.60 11.06 6.34
C ASN A 119 4.69 12.50 6.84
N ARG A 120 5.79 12.87 7.50
CA ARG A 120 5.99 14.26 7.97
C ARG A 120 6.51 15.19 6.89
N ARG A 121 7.46 14.75 6.07
CA ARG A 121 8.22 15.64 5.16
C ARG A 121 7.68 15.62 3.73
N ARG A 122 6.88 14.64 3.37
CA ARG A 122 6.30 14.44 2.05
C ARG A 122 4.77 14.31 2.06
N ALA A 123 4.12 14.75 3.13
CA ALA A 123 2.67 14.62 3.31
C ALA A 123 1.87 15.16 2.12
N GLU A 124 2.30 16.28 1.52
CA GLU A 124 1.64 16.83 0.34
C GLU A 124 1.77 15.90 -0.87
N ALA A 125 2.95 15.31 -1.09
CA ALA A 125 3.17 14.35 -2.18
C ALA A 125 2.28 13.11 -2.01
N LEU A 126 2.12 12.63 -0.76
CA LEU A 126 1.21 11.51 -0.46
C LEU A 126 -0.25 11.87 -0.75
N ARG A 127 -0.70 13.05 -0.32
CA ARG A 127 -2.07 13.53 -0.64
C ARG A 127 -2.30 13.69 -2.13
N LYS A 128 -1.32 14.25 -2.87
CA LYS A 128 -1.40 14.36 -4.34
C LYS A 128 -1.48 12.99 -5.01
N ALA A 129 -0.72 12.00 -4.52
CA ALA A 129 -0.77 10.63 -5.04
C ALA A 129 -2.18 10.03 -4.85
N VAL A 130 -2.77 10.15 -3.66
CA VAL A 130 -4.15 9.69 -3.41
C VAL A 130 -5.15 10.45 -4.25
N ALA A 131 -5.06 11.77 -4.30
CA ALA A 131 -5.97 12.63 -5.06
C ALA A 131 -5.88 12.44 -6.58
N SER A 132 -4.81 11.80 -7.09
CA SER A 132 -4.68 11.48 -8.52
C SER A 132 -5.58 10.32 -8.97
N MET A 133 -6.16 9.53 -8.07
CA MET A 133 -6.95 8.34 -8.42
C MET A 133 -8.10 8.61 -9.40
N PRO A 134 -8.96 9.62 -9.20
CA PRO A 134 -10.03 9.89 -10.15
C PRO A 134 -9.49 10.13 -11.57
N ARG A 135 -8.44 10.95 -11.69
CA ARG A 135 -7.83 11.26 -12.99
C ARG A 135 -7.15 10.05 -13.64
N ARG A 136 -6.53 9.16 -12.85
CA ARG A 136 -5.99 7.89 -13.38
C ARG A 136 -7.11 7.03 -13.98
N LEU A 137 -8.23 6.90 -13.29
CA LEU A 137 -9.38 6.12 -13.78
C LEU A 137 -10.02 6.75 -15.02
N GLU A 138 -10.13 8.08 -15.08
CA GLU A 138 -10.58 8.80 -16.26
C GLU A 138 -9.68 8.53 -17.49
N LEU A 139 -8.37 8.67 -17.29
CA LEU A 139 -7.38 8.44 -18.38
C LEU A 139 -7.46 7.01 -18.95
N VAL A 140 -7.65 6.01 -18.09
CA VAL A 140 -7.86 4.62 -18.56
C VAL A 140 -9.15 4.48 -19.36
N ALA A 141 -10.24 5.11 -18.90
CA ALA A 141 -11.51 5.08 -19.61
C ALA A 141 -11.41 5.79 -20.97
N GLU A 142 -10.79 6.98 -21.02
CA GLU A 142 -10.54 7.74 -22.24
C GLU A 142 -9.60 6.97 -23.20
N GLY A 143 -8.54 6.37 -22.67
CA GLY A 143 -7.53 5.61 -23.39
C GLY A 143 -7.95 4.17 -23.74
N LYS A 144 -9.20 3.76 -23.42
CA LYS A 144 -9.72 2.40 -23.67
C LYS A 144 -8.82 1.30 -23.10
N GLY A 145 -8.26 1.53 -21.91
CA GLY A 145 -7.38 0.59 -21.23
C GLY A 145 -5.88 0.80 -21.54
N ALA A 146 -5.48 1.86 -22.23
CA ALA A 146 -4.08 2.19 -22.40
C ALA A 146 -3.43 2.59 -21.06
N MET A 147 -2.10 2.38 -20.94
CA MET A 147 -1.33 2.83 -19.78
C MET A 147 -1.44 4.34 -19.58
N THR A 148 -1.50 4.77 -18.33
CA THR A 148 -1.52 6.17 -17.98
C THR A 148 -0.09 6.73 -17.83
N PRO A 149 0.10 8.06 -17.84
CA PRO A 149 1.43 8.68 -17.70
C PRO A 149 1.95 8.70 -16.24
N TYR A 150 1.34 7.95 -15.34
CA TYR A 150 1.71 7.88 -13.92
C TYR A 150 2.71 6.80 -13.58
#